data_71ecf17233163b32ce7169e24fac6310
#
_entry.id   71ecf17233163b32ce7169e24fac6310
#
_cell.length_a   1.000
_cell.length_b   1.000
_cell.length_c   1.000
_cell.angle_alpha   90.00
_cell.angle_beta   90.00
_cell.angle_gamma   90.00
#
_symmetry.space_group_name_H-M   'P 1'
#
loop_
_entity.id
_entity.type
_entity.pdbx_description
1 polymer ?
#
loop_
_entity_poly.entity_id
_entity_poly.type
_entity_poly.pdbx_seq_one_letter_code
_entity_poly.pdbx_strand_id
1 'polypeptide(L)'
;MNKLRVGTLFSGIGSFEWALKRLGVEYEVVFACDNGDVDIDIDNYDELLAQSKNTSSILEMKQFELDLYSKSRKTNFVEKSYKANFDITDENFHYNVCVLDGEKYKGKVDILVGGSPCQAFSIMGYQRGLEDARGTLFYEYARLINEMQPKVFIYENVQGLLKHDRGNTWEVIKGIFDSLGYHYTFQVLNSKDYGIPQNRNRLFVVGFKNEEYLKEFSFPKKIELEFTLQDFLIESCDEGYFSYTDYIKQPGKVEPKHFLSEKVEKHVMSVGTKNYVTKPEIDLKIARPLLATMHKMHRAGVDNYVTVDGKLRRLTPRECLRLMGFGDEFIQVVSDTQLYHQAGNSIVSDVFIHLFPKINETGVFQ
;
A
#
# COMPACT_ATOMS: atom_id res chain seq x y z
N MET A 1 -21.07 -18.80 4.82
CA MET A 1 -20.39 -18.30 3.60
C MET A 1 -18.96 -18.81 3.63
N ASN A 2 -18.39 -19.14 2.48
CA ASN A 2 -16.96 -19.44 2.44
C ASN A 2 -16.17 -18.16 2.73
N LYS A 3 -15.04 -18.25 3.45
CA LYS A 3 -14.14 -17.12 3.66
C LYS A 3 -13.65 -16.57 2.33
N LEU A 4 -13.53 -15.24 2.23
CA LEU A 4 -12.93 -14.59 1.08
C LEU A 4 -11.44 -14.93 1.02
N ARG A 5 -10.96 -15.49 -0.09
CA ARG A 5 -9.55 -15.89 -0.26
C ARG A 5 -8.76 -14.76 -0.90
N VAL A 6 -7.86 -14.17 -0.12
CA VAL A 6 -7.11 -12.96 -0.45
C VAL A 6 -5.66 -13.29 -0.79
N GLY A 7 -5.17 -12.79 -1.93
CA GLY A 7 -3.76 -12.72 -2.25
C GLY A 7 -3.31 -11.28 -2.37
N THR A 8 -2.15 -10.92 -1.79
CA THR A 8 -1.63 -9.56 -1.90
C THR A 8 -0.18 -9.52 -2.41
N LEU A 9 0.10 -8.56 -3.27
CA LEU A 9 1.42 -8.29 -3.86
C LEU A 9 1.82 -6.86 -3.50
N PHE A 10 3.10 -6.66 -3.17
CA PHE A 10 3.58 -5.41 -2.59
C PHE A 10 2.74 -5.07 -1.37
N SER A 11 2.56 -6.08 -0.52
CA SER A 11 1.52 -6.14 0.51
C SER A 11 1.68 -5.05 1.57
N GLY A 12 2.89 -4.51 1.73
CA GLY A 12 3.19 -3.54 2.76
C GLY A 12 2.79 -4.07 4.14
N ILE A 13 2.14 -3.24 4.91
CA ILE A 13 1.65 -3.60 6.25
C ILE A 13 0.19 -4.07 6.26
N GLY A 14 -0.36 -4.50 5.11
CA GLY A 14 -1.67 -5.15 5.03
C GLY A 14 -2.87 -4.20 5.07
N SER A 15 -2.86 -3.14 4.25
CA SER A 15 -3.95 -2.14 4.22
C SER A 15 -5.29 -2.72 3.83
N PHE A 16 -5.30 -3.65 2.88
CA PHE A 16 -6.53 -4.29 2.40
C PHE A 16 -7.08 -5.27 3.44
N GLU A 17 -6.21 -6.08 4.01
CA GLU A 17 -6.54 -7.02 5.09
C GLU A 17 -7.07 -6.28 6.31
N TRP A 18 -6.46 -5.13 6.64
CA TRP A 18 -6.93 -4.27 7.72
C TRP A 18 -8.33 -3.70 7.45
N ALA A 19 -8.60 -3.30 6.20
CA ALA A 19 -9.93 -2.86 5.79
C ALA A 19 -10.98 -3.97 5.92
N LEU A 20 -10.66 -5.19 5.51
CA LEU A 20 -11.55 -6.35 5.65
C LEU A 20 -11.85 -6.66 7.13
N LYS A 21 -10.82 -6.61 7.99
CA LYS A 21 -10.96 -6.77 9.44
C LYS A 21 -11.92 -5.72 10.02
N ARG A 22 -11.76 -4.45 9.66
CA ARG A 22 -12.64 -3.36 10.11
C ARG A 22 -14.07 -3.50 9.59
N LEU A 23 -14.26 -4.03 8.39
CA LEU A 23 -15.57 -4.34 7.80
C LEU A 23 -16.23 -5.59 8.40
N GLY A 24 -15.53 -6.35 9.26
CA GLY A 24 -16.02 -7.60 9.80
C GLY A 24 -16.21 -8.70 8.74
N VAL A 25 -15.47 -8.62 7.64
CA VAL A 25 -15.51 -9.62 6.57
C VAL A 25 -14.69 -10.84 6.97
N GLU A 26 -15.28 -12.02 6.87
CA GLU A 26 -14.56 -13.28 7.06
C GLU A 26 -13.64 -13.55 5.86
N TYR A 27 -12.33 -13.55 6.06
CA TYR A 27 -11.34 -13.76 5.01
C TYR A 27 -10.21 -14.70 5.45
N GLU A 28 -9.46 -15.17 4.47
CA GLU A 28 -8.23 -15.94 4.62
C GLU A 28 -7.16 -15.30 3.75
N VAL A 29 -5.99 -15.03 4.31
CA VAL A 29 -4.82 -14.63 3.53
C VAL A 29 -4.16 -15.88 2.95
N VAL A 30 -4.38 -16.11 1.67
CA VAL A 30 -3.81 -17.25 0.94
C VAL A 30 -2.31 -17.07 0.75
N PHE A 31 -1.89 -15.86 0.41
CA PHE A 31 -0.49 -15.44 0.42
C PHE A 31 -0.37 -13.92 0.50
N ALA A 32 0.78 -13.46 0.96
CA ALA A 32 1.23 -12.07 0.87
C ALA A 32 2.66 -12.04 0.32
N CYS A 33 3.02 -11.02 -0.45
CA CYS A 33 4.34 -10.87 -1.02
C CYS A 33 4.87 -9.44 -0.88
N ASP A 34 5.99 -9.28 -0.16
CA ASP A 34 6.67 -7.99 0.00
C ASP A 34 8.14 -8.20 0.39
N ASN A 35 9.08 -7.58 -0.31
CA ASN A 35 10.50 -7.74 -0.04
C ASN A 35 11.01 -6.91 1.14
N GLY A 36 10.20 -5.96 1.66
CA GLY A 36 10.58 -5.08 2.77
C GLY A 36 11.82 -4.23 2.48
N ASP A 37 12.04 -3.84 1.23
CA ASP A 37 13.25 -3.16 0.70
C ASP A 37 14.55 -4.00 0.90
N VAL A 38 14.42 -5.30 0.98
CA VAL A 38 15.54 -6.23 0.97
C VAL A 38 15.80 -6.66 -0.47
N ASP A 39 16.57 -5.86 -1.19
CA ASP A 39 16.98 -6.21 -2.53
C ASP A 39 18.09 -7.25 -2.50
N ILE A 40 18.04 -8.19 -3.44
CA ILE A 40 19.09 -9.15 -3.72
C ILE A 40 19.54 -8.94 -5.17
N ASP A 41 20.82 -9.15 -5.40
CA ASP A 41 21.41 -9.04 -6.73
C ASP A 41 21.10 -10.33 -7.52
N ILE A 42 20.35 -10.19 -8.61
CA ILE A 42 19.90 -11.30 -9.45
C ILE A 42 20.16 -10.94 -10.91
N ASP A 43 21.04 -11.71 -11.55
CA ASP A 43 21.42 -11.50 -12.94
C ASP A 43 20.37 -12.01 -13.95
N ASN A 44 19.60 -13.06 -13.59
CA ASN A 44 18.65 -13.71 -14.50
C ASN A 44 17.35 -14.16 -13.78
N TYR A 45 16.36 -13.28 -13.76
CA TYR A 45 15.05 -13.58 -13.16
C TYR A 45 14.28 -14.68 -13.90
N ASP A 46 14.40 -14.78 -15.24
CA ASP A 46 13.66 -15.80 -16.02
C ASP A 46 14.13 -17.21 -15.66
N GLU A 47 15.42 -17.40 -15.46
CA GLU A 47 15.99 -18.68 -15.03
C GLU A 47 15.54 -19.04 -13.61
N LEU A 48 15.57 -18.09 -12.69
CA LEU A 48 15.12 -18.32 -11.32
C LEU A 48 13.62 -18.59 -11.23
N LEU A 49 12.80 -17.91 -12.03
CA LEU A 49 11.37 -18.21 -12.13
C LEU A 49 11.14 -19.63 -12.68
N ALA A 50 11.90 -20.04 -13.70
CA ALA A 50 11.82 -21.41 -14.21
C ALA A 50 12.21 -22.46 -13.15
N GLN A 51 13.23 -22.18 -12.34
CA GLN A 51 13.62 -23.05 -11.21
C GLN A 51 12.51 -23.08 -10.14
N SER A 52 11.94 -21.95 -9.79
CA SER A 52 10.82 -21.84 -8.85
C SER A 52 9.60 -22.66 -9.32
N LYS A 53 9.26 -22.57 -10.62
CA LYS A 53 8.15 -23.33 -11.23
C LYS A 53 8.37 -24.84 -11.19
N ASN A 54 9.60 -25.30 -11.20
CA ASN A 54 9.95 -26.72 -11.10
C ASN A 54 9.83 -27.29 -9.68
N THR A 55 9.61 -26.48 -8.66
CA THR A 55 9.34 -26.96 -7.29
C THR A 55 7.99 -27.68 -7.21
N SER A 56 7.90 -28.73 -6.40
CA SER A 56 6.69 -29.57 -6.32
C SER A 56 5.57 -28.97 -5.43
N SER A 57 5.91 -28.03 -4.55
CA SER A 57 5.00 -27.48 -3.54
C SER A 57 5.28 -26.00 -3.22
N ILE A 58 4.32 -25.34 -2.55
CA ILE A 58 4.50 -23.98 -2.02
C ILE A 58 5.66 -23.95 -1.01
N LEU A 59 5.79 -24.97 -0.17
CA LEU A 59 6.87 -25.09 0.82
C LEU A 59 8.25 -25.14 0.15
N GLU A 60 8.40 -25.94 -0.90
CA GLU A 60 9.67 -26.02 -1.65
C GLU A 60 9.96 -24.71 -2.39
N MET A 61 8.95 -24.06 -2.97
CA MET A 61 9.09 -22.75 -3.58
C MET A 61 9.55 -21.72 -2.55
N LYS A 62 8.96 -21.74 -1.35
CA LYS A 62 9.39 -20.86 -0.26
C LYS A 62 10.82 -21.14 0.19
N GLN A 63 11.23 -22.40 0.30
CA GLN A 63 12.61 -22.75 0.63
C GLN A 63 13.58 -22.24 -0.44
N PHE A 64 13.26 -22.45 -1.72
CA PHE A 64 14.04 -21.90 -2.82
C PHE A 64 14.20 -20.38 -2.71
N GLU A 65 13.11 -19.65 -2.43
CA GLU A 65 13.16 -18.21 -2.21
C GLU A 65 14.06 -17.83 -1.04
N LEU A 66 13.94 -18.51 0.11
CA LEU A 66 14.77 -18.26 1.29
C LEU A 66 16.26 -18.50 1.01
N ASP A 67 16.60 -19.49 0.20
CA ASP A 67 17.98 -19.78 -0.20
C ASP A 67 18.57 -18.63 -1.03
N LEU A 68 17.77 -17.98 -1.90
CA LEU A 68 18.18 -16.76 -2.61
C LEU A 68 18.50 -15.61 -1.66
N TYR A 69 17.72 -15.46 -0.60
CA TYR A 69 17.89 -14.40 0.40
C TYR A 69 18.91 -14.74 1.50
N SER A 70 19.42 -15.97 1.55
CA SER A 70 20.32 -16.47 2.63
C SER A 70 21.61 -15.65 2.81
N LYS A 71 22.10 -15.04 1.74
CA LYS A 71 23.28 -14.17 1.77
C LYS A 71 23.01 -12.76 2.24
N SER A 72 21.75 -12.34 2.28
CA SER A 72 21.35 -11.02 2.74
C SER A 72 21.41 -10.95 4.26
N ARG A 73 22.04 -9.87 4.80
CA ARG A 73 22.03 -9.56 6.24
C ARG A 73 20.90 -8.60 6.62
N LYS A 74 20.10 -8.17 5.65
CA LYS A 74 18.99 -7.25 5.88
C LYS A 74 17.79 -8.02 6.42
N THR A 75 17.02 -7.37 7.28
CA THR A 75 15.77 -7.91 7.83
C THR A 75 14.59 -7.35 7.05
N ASN A 76 13.65 -8.20 6.67
CA ASN A 76 12.36 -7.76 6.16
C ASN A 76 11.50 -7.28 7.35
N PHE A 77 11.46 -5.96 7.55
CA PHE A 77 10.66 -5.35 8.62
C PHE A 77 9.17 -5.29 8.27
N VAL A 78 8.81 -5.35 6.99
CA VAL A 78 7.43 -5.40 6.53
C VAL A 78 6.81 -6.74 6.92
N GLU A 79 7.51 -7.86 6.67
CA GLU A 79 7.09 -9.19 7.13
C GLU A 79 6.81 -9.22 8.64
N LYS A 80 7.71 -8.63 9.46
CA LYS A 80 7.50 -8.58 10.91
C LYS A 80 6.22 -7.87 11.30
N SER A 81 5.99 -6.69 10.71
CA SER A 81 4.77 -5.92 10.97
C SER A 81 3.52 -6.64 10.46
N TYR A 82 3.59 -7.25 9.28
CA TYR A 82 2.48 -7.98 8.69
C TYR A 82 2.07 -9.18 9.56
N LYS A 83 3.03 -10.06 9.89
CA LYS A 83 2.79 -11.25 10.72
C LYS A 83 2.36 -10.96 12.16
N ALA A 84 2.71 -9.79 12.69
CA ALA A 84 2.22 -9.36 14.00
C ALA A 84 0.73 -8.98 14.00
N ASN A 85 0.14 -8.71 12.83
CA ASN A 85 -1.20 -8.17 12.71
C ASN A 85 -2.19 -9.09 11.97
N PHE A 86 -1.68 -10.05 11.18
CA PHE A 86 -2.47 -10.94 10.35
C PHE A 86 -2.04 -12.38 10.51
N ASP A 87 -3.02 -13.29 10.45
CA ASP A 87 -2.79 -14.73 10.49
C ASP A 87 -2.32 -15.21 9.11
N ILE A 88 -1.03 -15.50 9.02
CA ILE A 88 -0.37 -16.04 7.81
C ILE A 88 0.78 -16.96 8.22
N THR A 89 0.90 -18.09 7.54
CA THR A 89 2.02 -19.00 7.76
C THR A 89 3.30 -18.50 7.10
N ASP A 90 4.46 -18.96 7.59
CA ASP A 90 5.77 -18.57 7.05
C ASP A 90 5.91 -18.92 5.58
N GLU A 91 5.34 -20.04 5.14
CA GLU A 91 5.39 -20.51 3.76
C GLU A 91 4.57 -19.66 2.79
N ASN A 92 3.53 -18.97 3.28
CA ASN A 92 2.64 -18.14 2.48
C ASN A 92 3.03 -16.64 2.46
N PHE A 93 4.06 -16.23 3.23
CA PHE A 93 4.63 -14.89 3.11
C PHE A 93 5.85 -14.91 2.20
N HIS A 94 5.74 -14.40 0.98
CA HIS A 94 6.80 -14.35 -0.03
C HIS A 94 7.53 -13.02 -0.03
N TYR A 95 8.77 -13.02 -0.55
CA TYR A 95 9.60 -11.80 -0.64
C TYR A 95 9.68 -11.25 -2.04
N ASN A 96 9.66 -12.13 -3.07
CA ASN A 96 10.01 -11.69 -4.42
C ASN A 96 8.96 -12.11 -5.45
N VAL A 97 8.23 -11.11 -5.96
CA VAL A 97 7.21 -11.32 -7.00
C VAL A 97 7.78 -11.92 -8.29
N CYS A 98 9.07 -11.66 -8.60
CA CYS A 98 9.69 -12.14 -9.84
C CYS A 98 9.92 -13.65 -9.85
N VAL A 99 10.05 -14.27 -8.67
CA VAL A 99 10.24 -15.74 -8.55
C VAL A 99 9.02 -16.45 -8.00
N LEU A 100 7.94 -15.73 -7.69
CA LEU A 100 6.68 -16.29 -7.24
C LEU A 100 5.97 -17.02 -8.40
N ASP A 101 5.72 -18.32 -8.22
CA ASP A 101 4.94 -19.12 -9.17
C ASP A 101 3.46 -19.02 -8.87
N GLY A 102 2.74 -18.24 -9.68
CA GLY A 102 1.31 -18.00 -9.52
C GLY A 102 0.44 -19.23 -9.86
N GLU A 103 0.94 -20.18 -10.66
CA GLU A 103 0.17 -21.40 -10.99
C GLU A 103 -0.10 -22.25 -9.75
N LYS A 104 0.77 -22.21 -8.73
CA LYS A 104 0.55 -22.89 -7.44
C LYS A 104 -0.66 -22.34 -6.67
N TYR A 105 -1.08 -21.13 -6.98
CA TYR A 105 -2.22 -20.42 -6.38
C TYR A 105 -3.44 -20.34 -7.29
N LYS A 106 -3.40 -20.93 -8.49
CA LYS A 106 -4.49 -20.94 -9.45
C LYS A 106 -5.78 -21.47 -8.85
N GLY A 107 -6.85 -20.68 -8.95
CA GLY A 107 -8.16 -21.02 -8.41
C GLY A 107 -8.25 -21.01 -6.87
N LYS A 108 -7.17 -20.63 -6.17
CA LYS A 108 -7.14 -20.51 -4.70
C LYS A 108 -7.37 -19.07 -4.21
N VAL A 109 -7.28 -18.07 -5.08
CA VAL A 109 -7.41 -16.65 -4.78
C VAL A 109 -8.68 -16.11 -5.40
N ASP A 110 -9.56 -15.52 -4.60
CA ASP A 110 -10.76 -14.84 -5.09
C ASP A 110 -10.46 -13.41 -5.51
N ILE A 111 -9.64 -12.71 -4.71
CA ILE A 111 -9.24 -11.33 -4.97
C ILE A 111 -7.73 -11.17 -4.82
N LEU A 112 -7.10 -10.57 -5.84
CA LEU A 112 -5.68 -10.22 -5.84
C LEU A 112 -5.54 -8.70 -5.76
N VAL A 113 -4.85 -8.22 -4.71
CA VAL A 113 -4.65 -6.77 -4.50
C VAL A 113 -3.16 -6.47 -4.54
N GLY A 114 -2.77 -5.34 -5.18
CA GLY A 114 -1.39 -4.92 -5.18
C GLY A 114 -1.16 -3.58 -5.86
N GLY A 115 0.03 -3.01 -5.62
CA GLY A 115 0.46 -1.75 -6.21
C GLY A 115 1.96 -1.74 -6.43
N SER A 116 2.41 -1.93 -7.67
CA SER A 116 3.84 -1.95 -7.97
C SER A 116 4.48 -0.58 -7.75
N PRO A 117 5.73 -0.52 -7.25
CA PRO A 117 6.47 0.74 -7.14
C PRO A 117 6.56 1.48 -8.47
N CYS A 118 6.33 2.80 -8.45
CA CYS A 118 6.34 3.65 -9.65
C CYS A 118 7.74 3.76 -10.31
N GLN A 119 8.82 3.51 -9.58
CA GLN A 119 10.20 3.63 -10.08
C GLN A 119 10.53 2.65 -11.22
N ALA A 120 9.81 1.54 -11.30
CA ALA A 120 10.00 0.54 -12.35
C ALA A 120 9.63 1.00 -13.77
N PHE A 121 8.85 2.08 -13.91
CA PHE A 121 8.43 2.59 -15.22
C PHE A 121 9.46 3.48 -15.93
N SER A 122 10.49 3.96 -15.25
CA SER A 122 11.55 4.79 -15.85
C SER A 122 12.41 4.05 -16.89
N ILE A 123 12.33 2.73 -16.95
CA ILE A 123 13.11 1.85 -17.84
C ILE A 123 12.29 1.40 -19.06
N MET A 124 10.97 1.68 -19.09
CA MET A 124 10.12 1.34 -20.23
C MET A 124 10.49 2.21 -21.45
N GLY A 125 11.39 1.69 -22.24
CA GLY A 125 11.85 2.32 -23.49
C GLY A 125 10.74 2.38 -24.56
N TYR A 126 10.91 3.31 -25.46
CA TYR A 126 9.90 3.90 -26.33
C TYR A 126 9.31 3.00 -27.44
N GLN A 127 9.60 1.69 -27.61
CA GLN A 127 9.20 1.06 -28.88
C GLN A 127 8.82 -0.44 -28.92
N ARG A 128 8.77 -1.22 -27.86
CA ARG A 128 8.57 -2.69 -27.97
C ARG A 128 7.41 -3.33 -27.19
N GLY A 129 6.48 -2.55 -26.64
CA GLY A 129 5.26 -3.09 -26.04
C GLY A 129 5.51 -4.07 -24.88
N LEU A 130 4.83 -5.22 -24.89
CA LEU A 130 4.91 -6.26 -23.85
C LEU A 130 6.32 -6.81 -23.63
N GLU A 131 7.18 -6.83 -24.64
CA GLU A 131 8.54 -7.37 -24.51
C GLU A 131 9.48 -6.44 -23.74
N ASP A 132 9.30 -5.11 -23.86
CA ASP A 132 10.10 -4.13 -23.11
C ASP A 132 9.59 -3.93 -21.68
N ALA A 133 8.34 -4.31 -21.41
CA ALA A 133 7.77 -4.30 -20.06
C ALA A 133 8.26 -5.47 -19.20
N ARG A 134 8.84 -6.51 -19.81
CA ARG A 134 9.42 -7.65 -19.08
C ARG A 134 10.52 -7.15 -18.13
N GLY A 135 10.48 -7.65 -16.90
CA GLY A 135 11.40 -7.23 -15.84
C GLY A 135 10.97 -5.98 -15.07
N THR A 136 9.82 -5.38 -15.40
CA THR A 136 9.20 -4.39 -14.52
C THR A 136 8.30 -5.07 -13.48
N LEU A 137 8.23 -4.52 -12.29
CA LEU A 137 7.38 -5.08 -11.22
C LEU A 137 5.87 -5.03 -11.58
N PHE A 138 5.46 -4.14 -12.46
CA PHE A 138 4.10 -4.13 -13.01
C PHE A 138 3.85 -5.36 -13.91
N TYR A 139 4.83 -5.73 -14.74
CA TYR A 139 4.72 -6.94 -15.59
C TYR A 139 4.55 -8.18 -14.73
N GLU A 140 5.30 -8.28 -13.62
CA GLU A 140 5.17 -9.40 -12.68
C GLU A 140 3.78 -9.44 -12.03
N TYR A 141 3.22 -8.27 -11.69
CA TYR A 141 1.84 -8.18 -11.22
C TYR A 141 0.84 -8.74 -12.26
N ALA A 142 1.00 -8.34 -13.52
CA ALA A 142 0.15 -8.82 -14.62
C ALA A 142 0.33 -10.32 -14.90
N ARG A 143 1.58 -10.82 -14.87
CA ARG A 143 1.89 -12.25 -14.99
C ARG A 143 1.18 -13.06 -13.92
N LEU A 144 1.23 -12.61 -12.68
CA LEU A 144 0.59 -13.28 -11.55
C LEU A 144 -0.95 -13.27 -11.65
N ILE A 145 -1.58 -12.19 -12.14
CA ILE A 145 -3.02 -12.22 -12.49
C ILE A 145 -3.29 -13.33 -13.52
N ASN A 146 -2.48 -13.40 -14.57
CA ASN A 146 -2.66 -14.40 -15.63
C ASN A 146 -2.46 -15.83 -15.14
N GLU A 147 -1.52 -16.06 -14.26
CA GLU A 147 -1.25 -17.39 -13.69
C GLU A 147 -2.32 -17.81 -12.67
N MET A 148 -2.65 -16.94 -11.73
CA MET A 148 -3.57 -17.24 -10.62
C MET A 148 -5.04 -17.23 -11.03
N GLN A 149 -5.43 -16.42 -12.03
CA GLN A 149 -6.79 -16.26 -12.51
C GLN A 149 -7.80 -15.90 -11.40
N PRO A 150 -7.56 -14.84 -10.56
CA PRO A 150 -8.49 -14.43 -9.51
C PRO A 150 -9.83 -13.98 -10.11
N LYS A 151 -10.92 -14.00 -9.33
CA LYS A 151 -12.22 -13.45 -9.77
C LYS A 151 -12.15 -11.94 -9.97
N VAL A 152 -11.38 -11.26 -9.09
CA VAL A 152 -11.18 -9.81 -9.09
C VAL A 152 -9.71 -9.47 -8.85
N PHE A 153 -9.21 -8.43 -9.50
CA PHE A 153 -7.97 -7.80 -9.09
C PHE A 153 -8.16 -6.31 -8.77
N ILE A 154 -7.36 -5.79 -7.84
CA ILE A 154 -7.25 -4.37 -7.56
C ILE A 154 -5.78 -3.96 -7.72
N TYR A 155 -5.50 -3.06 -8.66
CA TYR A 155 -4.18 -2.46 -8.85
C TYR A 155 -4.19 -1.01 -8.38
N GLU A 156 -3.26 -0.65 -7.49
CA GLU A 156 -3.09 0.71 -7.00
C GLU A 156 -1.79 1.33 -7.48
N ASN A 157 -1.81 2.64 -7.77
CA ASN A 157 -0.58 3.39 -8.04
C ASN A 157 -0.76 4.90 -7.77
N VAL A 158 0.32 5.65 -7.85
CA VAL A 158 0.26 7.11 -7.75
C VAL A 158 -0.48 7.70 -8.96
N GLN A 159 -1.25 8.79 -8.74
CA GLN A 159 -1.96 9.50 -9.81
C GLN A 159 -1.03 9.93 -10.96
N GLY A 160 0.25 10.21 -10.65
CA GLY A 160 1.24 10.63 -11.63
C GLY A 160 1.46 9.64 -12.77
N LEU A 161 1.14 8.34 -12.55
CA LEU A 161 1.24 7.30 -13.56
C LEU A 161 0.43 7.62 -14.83
N LEU A 162 -0.74 8.23 -14.69
CA LEU A 162 -1.61 8.63 -15.82
C LEU A 162 -0.96 9.65 -16.77
N LYS A 163 0.04 10.41 -16.28
CA LYS A 163 0.74 11.45 -17.04
C LYS A 163 2.21 11.11 -17.30
N HIS A 164 2.68 9.99 -16.76
CA HIS A 164 4.05 9.54 -16.93
C HIS A 164 4.33 9.33 -18.42
N ASP A 165 5.50 9.81 -18.89
CA ASP A 165 5.88 9.76 -20.29
C ASP A 165 4.76 10.24 -21.24
N ARG A 166 4.17 11.41 -20.95
CA ARG A 166 3.07 12.03 -21.72
C ARG A 166 1.83 11.12 -21.86
N GLY A 167 1.64 10.16 -20.94
CA GLY A 167 0.55 9.19 -20.94
C GLY A 167 0.89 7.85 -21.60
N ASN A 168 2.02 7.71 -22.26
CA ASN A 168 2.41 6.48 -22.97
C ASN A 168 2.49 5.28 -22.03
N THR A 169 3.03 5.47 -20.81
CA THR A 169 3.11 4.41 -19.81
C THR A 169 1.73 3.86 -19.47
N TRP A 170 0.73 4.74 -19.32
CA TRP A 170 -0.63 4.31 -19.02
C TRP A 170 -1.27 3.55 -20.18
N GLU A 171 -1.01 3.95 -21.43
CA GLU A 171 -1.50 3.21 -22.60
C GLU A 171 -0.91 1.79 -22.69
N VAL A 172 0.39 1.64 -22.36
CA VAL A 172 1.03 0.31 -22.29
C VAL A 172 0.39 -0.55 -21.19
N ILE A 173 0.16 0.02 -20.00
CA ILE A 173 -0.49 -0.68 -18.88
C ILE A 173 -1.89 -1.15 -19.26
N LYS A 174 -2.69 -0.30 -19.92
CA LYS A 174 -4.02 -0.68 -20.40
C LYS A 174 -3.93 -1.83 -21.39
N GLY A 175 -3.04 -1.75 -22.39
CA GLY A 175 -2.83 -2.82 -23.35
C GLY A 175 -2.46 -4.16 -22.71
N ILE A 176 -1.71 -4.13 -21.61
CA ILE A 176 -1.40 -5.34 -20.85
C ILE A 176 -2.66 -5.87 -20.15
N PHE A 177 -3.43 -5.03 -19.44
CA PHE A 177 -4.69 -5.46 -18.83
C PHE A 177 -5.69 -6.01 -19.84
N ASP A 178 -5.81 -5.38 -21.02
CA ASP A 178 -6.64 -5.85 -22.13
C ASP A 178 -6.24 -7.27 -22.57
N SER A 179 -4.93 -7.56 -22.59
CA SER A 179 -4.40 -8.88 -22.98
C SER A 179 -4.66 -9.99 -21.97
N LEU A 180 -4.97 -9.66 -20.71
CA LEU A 180 -5.26 -10.64 -19.65
C LEU A 180 -6.68 -11.23 -19.74
N GLY A 181 -7.54 -10.69 -20.61
CA GLY A 181 -8.93 -11.13 -20.73
C GLY A 181 -9.81 -10.73 -19.55
N TYR A 182 -9.42 -9.67 -18.82
CA TYR A 182 -10.22 -9.07 -17.76
C TYR A 182 -10.93 -7.81 -18.24
N HIS A 183 -12.09 -7.57 -17.69
CA HIS A 183 -12.88 -6.36 -17.89
C HIS A 183 -12.63 -5.43 -16.71
N TYR A 184 -12.13 -4.22 -16.95
CA TYR A 184 -11.70 -3.33 -15.86
C TYR A 184 -12.16 -1.89 -16.05
N THR A 185 -12.16 -1.17 -14.96
CA THR A 185 -12.33 0.29 -14.91
C THR A 185 -11.36 0.90 -13.93
N PHE A 186 -11.15 2.21 -13.99
CA PHE A 186 -10.22 2.88 -13.12
C PHE A 186 -10.71 4.28 -12.71
N GLN A 187 -10.28 4.70 -11.53
CA GLN A 187 -10.56 6.03 -11.00
C GLN A 187 -9.44 6.50 -10.06
N VAL A 188 -9.22 7.81 -10.01
CA VAL A 188 -8.37 8.42 -8.98
C VAL A 188 -9.23 8.70 -7.76
N LEU A 189 -8.86 8.09 -6.63
CA LEU A 189 -9.52 8.28 -5.34
C LEU A 189 -8.59 9.08 -4.41
N ASN A 190 -9.17 10.01 -3.64
CA ASN A 190 -8.45 10.80 -2.66
C ASN A 190 -8.89 10.37 -1.25
N SER A 191 -7.97 10.02 -0.36
CA SER A 191 -8.29 9.55 0.99
C SER A 191 -9.15 10.51 1.80
N LYS A 192 -9.05 11.83 1.57
CA LYS A 192 -9.92 12.82 2.22
C LYS A 192 -11.41 12.69 1.82
N ASP A 193 -11.67 12.12 0.67
CA ASP A 193 -13.05 11.89 0.17
C ASP A 193 -13.64 10.59 0.78
N TYR A 194 -12.90 9.92 1.67
CA TYR A 194 -13.26 8.65 2.33
C TYR A 194 -12.91 8.66 3.83
N GLY A 195 -12.99 9.82 4.47
CA GLY A 195 -12.96 9.97 5.93
C GLY A 195 -11.60 10.22 6.57
N ILE A 196 -10.51 10.09 5.84
CA ILE A 196 -9.17 10.36 6.37
C ILE A 196 -8.68 11.75 5.96
N PRO A 197 -8.38 12.66 6.90
CA PRO A 197 -7.94 14.02 6.61
C PRO A 197 -6.51 14.08 6.06
N GLN A 198 -6.28 13.37 4.95
CA GLN A 198 -5.03 13.36 4.21
C GLN A 198 -5.30 13.55 2.71
N ASN A 199 -4.65 14.52 2.08
CA ASN A 199 -4.79 14.79 0.65
C ASN A 199 -3.92 13.84 -0.19
N ARG A 200 -4.28 12.56 -0.26
CA ARG A 200 -3.52 11.50 -0.94
C ARG A 200 -4.31 10.93 -2.10
N ASN A 201 -3.99 11.39 -3.32
CA ASN A 201 -4.58 10.85 -4.55
C ASN A 201 -3.87 9.57 -4.98
N ARG A 202 -4.66 8.54 -5.29
CA ARG A 202 -4.18 7.27 -5.84
C ARG A 202 -5.07 6.80 -6.97
N LEU A 203 -4.45 6.26 -8.00
CA LEU A 203 -5.13 5.54 -9.07
C LEU A 203 -5.50 4.16 -8.57
N PHE A 204 -6.76 3.78 -8.74
CA PHE A 204 -7.25 2.42 -8.51
C PHE A 204 -7.79 1.86 -9.81
N VAL A 205 -7.36 0.67 -10.17
CA VAL A 205 -7.91 -0.13 -11.26
C VAL A 205 -8.58 -1.34 -10.63
N VAL A 206 -9.84 -1.60 -10.99
CA VAL A 206 -10.59 -2.77 -10.53
C VAL A 206 -10.95 -3.58 -11.76
N GLY A 207 -10.48 -4.82 -11.81
CA GLY A 207 -10.74 -5.73 -12.91
C GLY A 207 -11.49 -6.97 -12.45
N PHE A 208 -12.44 -7.39 -13.27
CA PHE A 208 -13.30 -8.57 -13.08
C PHE A 208 -13.03 -9.59 -14.18
N LYS A 209 -13.03 -10.87 -13.83
CA LYS A 209 -12.86 -11.94 -14.80
C LYS A 209 -14.04 -12.02 -15.77
N ASN A 210 -15.27 -11.72 -15.30
CA ASN A 210 -16.49 -11.72 -16.10
C ASN A 210 -17.04 -10.30 -16.24
N GLU A 211 -17.45 -9.95 -17.46
CA GLU A 211 -17.94 -8.61 -17.80
C GLU A 211 -19.22 -8.21 -17.07
N GLU A 212 -20.08 -9.18 -16.73
CA GLU A 212 -21.32 -8.94 -16.01
C GLU A 212 -21.11 -8.21 -14.68
N TYR A 213 -20.08 -8.59 -13.92
CA TYR A 213 -19.76 -7.94 -12.64
C TYR A 213 -19.24 -6.51 -12.83
N LEU A 214 -18.49 -6.23 -13.90
CA LEU A 214 -18.07 -4.86 -14.21
C LEU A 214 -19.27 -3.96 -14.53
N LYS A 215 -20.31 -4.47 -15.20
CA LYS A 215 -21.53 -3.69 -15.52
C LYS A 215 -22.30 -3.26 -14.26
N GLU A 216 -22.25 -4.07 -13.22
CA GLU A 216 -22.87 -3.77 -11.91
C GLU A 216 -21.98 -2.93 -11.01
N PHE A 217 -20.67 -2.86 -11.29
CA PHE A 217 -19.71 -2.14 -10.44
C PHE A 217 -19.73 -0.65 -10.70
N SER A 218 -19.65 0.11 -9.61
CA SER A 218 -19.33 1.55 -9.63
C SER A 218 -18.40 1.91 -8.49
N PHE A 219 -17.48 2.84 -8.74
CA PHE A 219 -16.63 3.36 -7.67
C PHE A 219 -17.46 4.04 -6.56
N PRO A 220 -16.99 3.98 -5.30
CA PRO A 220 -17.72 4.56 -4.18
C PRO A 220 -17.88 6.09 -4.35
N LYS A 221 -19.04 6.59 -3.93
CA LYS A 221 -19.29 8.04 -3.86
C LYS A 221 -18.43 8.65 -2.77
N LYS A 222 -18.02 9.90 -2.99
CA LYS A 222 -17.34 10.69 -1.97
C LYS A 222 -18.25 10.94 -0.78
N ILE A 223 -17.66 10.96 0.40
CA ILE A 223 -18.35 11.34 1.64
C ILE A 223 -17.83 12.68 2.14
N GLU A 224 -18.58 13.33 3.00
CA GLU A 224 -18.15 14.54 3.67
C GLU A 224 -17.04 14.22 4.68
N LEU A 225 -15.99 15.04 4.70
CA LEU A 225 -14.90 14.88 5.64
C LEU A 225 -15.25 15.62 6.94
N GLU A 226 -15.54 14.86 7.99
CA GLU A 226 -15.95 15.39 9.30
C GLU A 226 -14.76 15.76 10.19
N PHE A 227 -13.60 15.12 9.99
CA PHE A 227 -12.42 15.22 10.85
C PHE A 227 -11.29 16.03 10.23
N THR A 228 -10.45 16.58 11.07
CA THR A 228 -9.21 17.26 10.71
C THR A 228 -8.00 16.45 11.16
N LEU A 229 -6.80 16.83 10.72
CA LEU A 229 -5.55 16.24 11.18
C LEU A 229 -5.45 16.25 12.73
N GLN A 230 -5.91 17.33 13.38
CA GLN A 230 -5.83 17.50 14.83
C GLN A 230 -6.60 16.41 15.59
N ASP A 231 -7.70 15.92 15.01
CA ASP A 231 -8.49 14.85 15.61
C ASP A 231 -7.75 13.49 15.62
N PHE A 232 -6.68 13.35 14.84
CA PHE A 232 -5.85 12.15 14.77
C PHE A 232 -4.62 12.19 15.68
N LEU A 233 -4.38 13.32 16.38
CA LEU A 233 -3.26 13.45 17.30
C LEU A 233 -3.49 12.62 18.57
N ILE A 234 -2.38 12.24 19.22
CA ILE A 234 -2.42 11.50 20.49
C ILE A 234 -3.05 12.36 21.59
N GLU A 235 -2.71 13.63 21.63
CA GLU A 235 -3.19 14.58 22.65
C GLU A 235 -4.67 14.90 22.53
N SER A 236 -5.26 14.77 21.35
CA SER A 236 -6.69 15.02 21.12
C SER A 236 -7.59 13.83 21.45
N CYS A 237 -7.01 12.76 22.00
CA CYS A 237 -7.75 11.62 22.50
C CYS A 237 -8.37 11.93 23.85
N ASP A 238 -9.59 12.48 23.85
CA ASP A 238 -10.51 12.21 24.94
C ASP A 238 -10.94 10.73 24.84
N GLU A 239 -11.14 10.07 25.98
CA GLU A 239 -11.57 8.67 26.04
C GLU A 239 -12.74 8.42 25.08
N GLY A 240 -12.50 7.73 23.97
CA GLY A 240 -13.58 7.49 23.03
C GLY A 240 -13.16 6.87 21.72
N TYR A 241 -14.11 6.18 21.15
CA TYR A 241 -14.08 5.67 19.81
C TYR A 241 -14.08 6.84 18.81
N PHE A 242 -13.29 6.73 17.78
CA PHE A 242 -13.52 7.43 16.53
C PHE A 242 -14.72 6.75 15.86
N SER A 243 -15.94 7.17 16.22
CA SER A 243 -17.17 6.49 15.78
C SER A 243 -17.36 6.46 14.27
N TYR A 244 -16.65 7.34 13.58
CA TYR A 244 -16.74 7.50 12.13
C TYR A 244 -16.06 6.37 11.34
N THR A 245 -14.97 5.82 11.85
CA THR A 245 -14.16 4.82 11.13
C THR A 245 -14.08 3.48 11.83
N ASP A 246 -14.83 3.31 12.91
CA ASP A 246 -14.87 2.09 13.74
C ASP A 246 -13.49 1.56 14.15
N TYR A 247 -12.49 2.45 14.25
CA TYR A 247 -11.21 2.07 14.80
C TYR A 247 -10.92 2.70 16.16
N ILE A 248 -10.17 1.97 16.96
CA ILE A 248 -9.87 2.34 18.34
C ILE A 248 -8.74 3.36 18.38
N LYS A 249 -9.00 4.46 19.09
CA LYS A 249 -8.02 5.45 19.51
C LYS A 249 -7.76 5.27 21.02
N GLN A 250 -6.50 5.20 21.42
CA GLN A 250 -6.12 5.12 22.81
C GLN A 250 -5.46 6.43 23.24
N PRO A 251 -5.80 6.95 24.44
CA PRO A 251 -5.11 8.09 25.01
C PRO A 251 -3.63 7.77 25.21
N GLY A 252 -2.77 8.75 25.02
CA GLY A 252 -1.34 8.57 25.17
C GLY A 252 -0.63 9.88 25.40
N LYS A 253 0.66 9.78 25.68
CA LYS A 253 1.55 10.91 25.83
C LYS A 253 2.64 10.84 24.76
N VAL A 254 2.83 11.95 24.05
CA VAL A 254 3.89 12.07 23.06
C VAL A 254 5.25 12.14 23.73
N GLU A 255 6.18 11.31 23.28
CA GLU A 255 7.54 11.31 23.79
C GLU A 255 8.31 12.59 23.38
N PRO A 256 9.17 13.13 24.25
CA PRO A 256 9.95 14.35 23.96
C PRO A 256 10.76 14.33 22.67
N LYS A 257 11.16 13.15 22.19
CA LYS A 257 11.92 12.97 20.93
C LYS A 257 11.19 13.44 19.68
N HIS A 258 9.87 13.61 19.73
CA HIS A 258 9.06 14.08 18.61
C HIS A 258 8.99 15.61 18.53
N PHE A 259 9.28 16.32 19.61
CA PHE A 259 9.34 17.78 19.63
C PHE A 259 10.66 18.27 18.99
N LEU A 260 10.55 19.35 18.22
CA LEU A 260 11.70 19.87 17.48
C LEU A 260 12.61 20.70 18.41
N SER A 261 13.92 20.54 18.26
CA SER A 261 14.86 21.52 18.81
C SER A 261 14.84 22.80 17.99
N GLU A 262 15.22 23.95 18.57
CA GLU A 262 15.27 25.24 17.86
C GLU A 262 16.04 25.18 16.52
N LYS A 263 17.12 24.41 16.47
CA LYS A 263 17.92 24.22 15.25
C LYS A 263 17.13 23.50 14.16
N VAL A 264 16.42 22.44 14.54
CA VAL A 264 15.61 21.65 13.60
C VAL A 264 14.38 22.45 13.17
N GLU A 265 13.74 23.18 14.09
CA GLU A 265 12.61 24.05 13.80
C GLU A 265 12.96 25.11 12.75
N LYS A 266 14.12 25.81 12.91
CA LYS A 266 14.60 26.75 11.90
C LYS A 266 14.77 26.12 10.52
N HIS A 267 15.27 24.88 10.47
CA HIS A 267 15.38 24.14 9.20
C HIS A 267 14.02 23.80 8.61
N VAL A 268 13.14 23.25 9.40
CA VAL A 268 11.79 22.83 9.02
C VAL A 268 10.96 24.00 8.49
N MET A 269 11.05 25.16 9.16
CA MET A 269 10.32 26.38 8.79
C MET A 269 10.99 27.20 7.68
N SER A 270 12.10 26.73 7.12
CA SER A 270 12.77 27.41 6.01
C SER A 270 12.04 27.22 4.69
N VAL A 271 12.03 28.26 3.85
CA VAL A 271 11.39 28.26 2.52
C VAL A 271 12.15 27.44 1.46
N GLY A 272 13.37 27.01 1.76
CA GLY A 272 14.20 26.26 0.81
C GLY A 272 15.23 27.12 0.09
N THR A 273 15.89 26.53 -0.90
CA THR A 273 16.98 27.18 -1.66
C THR A 273 16.78 27.03 -3.18
N LYS A 274 17.18 28.05 -3.93
CA LYS A 274 17.26 28.15 -5.40
C LYS A 274 16.19 27.39 -6.22
N ASN A 275 16.34 26.09 -6.36
CA ASN A 275 15.51 25.27 -7.28
C ASN A 275 14.33 24.57 -6.59
N TYR A 276 14.26 24.63 -5.26
CA TYR A 276 13.21 23.98 -4.48
C TYR A 276 12.73 24.91 -3.35
N VAL A 277 11.80 25.77 -3.72
CA VAL A 277 11.16 26.70 -2.78
C VAL A 277 9.80 26.15 -2.39
N THR A 278 9.54 26.01 -1.11
CA THR A 278 8.25 25.59 -0.56
C THR A 278 7.76 26.62 0.45
N LYS A 279 6.46 26.85 0.53
CA LYS A 279 5.85 27.64 1.60
C LYS A 279 5.72 26.74 2.83
N PRO A 280 6.42 27.04 3.95
CA PRO A 280 6.23 26.30 5.20
C PRO A 280 4.83 26.55 5.74
N GLU A 281 4.08 25.50 5.98
CA GLU A 281 2.75 25.52 6.59
C GLU A 281 2.65 24.40 7.61
N ILE A 282 2.24 24.74 8.81
CA ILE A 282 2.03 23.84 9.94
C ILE A 282 0.56 23.82 10.35
N ASP A 283 0.18 22.93 11.24
CA ASP A 283 -1.18 22.84 11.80
C ASP A 283 -2.28 22.73 10.73
N LEU A 284 -1.96 22.01 9.65
CA LEU A 284 -2.89 21.80 8.55
C LEU A 284 -4.13 21.05 9.02
N LYS A 285 -5.32 21.47 8.56
CA LYS A 285 -6.55 20.71 8.78
C LYS A 285 -6.58 19.39 8.02
N ILE A 286 -5.99 19.37 6.82
CA ILE A 286 -5.85 18.17 5.98
C ILE A 286 -4.36 17.94 5.77
N ALA A 287 -3.88 16.78 6.18
CA ALA A 287 -2.48 16.40 6.05
C ALA A 287 -2.04 16.35 4.58
N ARG A 288 -0.78 16.73 4.34
CA ARG A 288 -0.06 16.38 3.11
C ARG A 288 0.09 14.86 3.04
N PRO A 289 0.31 14.29 1.84
CA PRO A 289 0.59 12.86 1.73
C PRO A 289 1.77 12.47 2.62
N LEU A 290 1.60 11.45 3.44
CA LEU A 290 2.69 10.92 4.24
C LEU A 290 3.78 10.33 3.33
N LEU A 291 5.03 10.63 3.64
CA LEU A 291 6.20 10.18 2.89
C LEU A 291 6.92 9.05 3.62
N ALA A 292 7.44 8.07 2.89
CA ALA A 292 8.29 7.02 3.46
C ALA A 292 9.54 7.56 4.17
N THR A 293 9.94 8.80 3.85
CA THR A 293 11.14 9.46 4.38
C THR A 293 10.86 10.49 5.48
N MET A 294 9.66 10.49 6.09
CA MET A 294 9.29 11.43 7.17
C MET A 294 10.27 11.44 8.34
N HIS A 295 10.91 10.31 8.64
CA HIS A 295 11.94 10.24 9.69
C HIS A 295 13.09 11.22 9.48
N LYS A 296 13.32 11.71 8.25
CA LYS A 296 14.37 12.68 7.91
C LYS A 296 14.01 14.14 8.21
N MET A 297 12.77 14.40 8.67
CA MET A 297 12.28 15.74 9.02
C MET A 297 12.44 16.73 7.88
N HIS A 298 11.64 16.57 6.82
CA HIS A 298 11.61 17.50 5.70
C HIS A 298 11.02 18.86 6.09
N ARG A 299 11.15 19.88 5.23
CA ARG A 299 10.54 21.20 5.48
C ARG A 299 9.01 21.11 5.60
N ALA A 300 8.42 22.02 6.36
CA ALA A 300 6.99 22.10 6.59
C ALA A 300 6.15 22.41 5.32
N GLY A 301 6.79 22.75 4.21
CA GLY A 301 6.14 22.78 2.88
C GLY A 301 6.00 21.42 2.20
N VAL A 302 6.59 20.38 2.78
CA VAL A 302 6.64 19.01 2.23
C VAL A 302 6.04 18.00 3.20
N ASP A 303 6.36 18.12 4.50
CA ASP A 303 5.97 17.21 5.56
C ASP A 303 4.96 17.85 6.52
N ASN A 304 4.42 17.08 7.44
CA ASN A 304 3.39 17.51 8.39
C ASN A 304 3.98 17.78 9.77
N TYR A 305 3.68 18.96 10.31
CA TYR A 305 4.08 19.38 11.66
C TYR A 305 2.90 20.00 12.36
N VAL A 306 2.85 19.83 13.67
CA VAL A 306 1.76 20.32 14.52
C VAL A 306 2.33 21.03 15.76
N THR A 307 1.59 22.04 16.24
CA THR A 307 1.89 22.78 17.46
C THR A 307 1.06 22.23 18.60
N VAL A 308 1.73 21.81 19.68
CA VAL A 308 1.10 21.35 20.91
C VAL A 308 1.74 22.10 22.09
N ASP A 309 0.92 22.74 22.91
CA ASP A 309 1.37 23.57 24.06
C ASP A 309 2.45 24.59 23.68
N GLY A 310 2.30 25.21 22.51
CA GLY A 310 3.22 26.22 21.99
C GLY A 310 4.56 25.67 21.47
N LYS A 311 4.70 24.34 21.34
CA LYS A 311 5.91 23.70 20.83
C LYS A 311 5.62 22.95 19.54
N LEU A 312 6.48 23.14 18.55
CA LEU A 312 6.38 22.45 17.26
C LEU A 312 6.90 21.02 17.37
N ARG A 313 6.17 20.08 16.83
CA ARG A 313 6.57 18.67 16.75
C ARG A 313 6.21 18.03 15.40
N ARG A 314 6.87 16.93 15.06
CA ARG A 314 6.45 16.04 13.99
C ARG A 314 5.34 15.11 14.46
N LEU A 315 4.60 14.53 13.52
CA LEU A 315 3.69 13.44 13.83
C LEU A 315 4.45 12.24 14.40
N THR A 316 3.83 11.53 15.33
CA THR A 316 4.35 10.25 15.83
C THR A 316 4.06 9.12 14.82
N PRO A 317 4.76 7.97 14.88
CA PRO A 317 4.42 6.81 14.05
C PRO A 317 2.97 6.36 14.22
N ARG A 318 2.43 6.40 15.44
CA ARG A 318 1.02 6.06 15.71
C ARG A 318 0.05 6.99 14.99
N GLU A 319 0.28 8.29 15.03
CA GLU A 319 -0.54 9.26 14.32
C GLU A 319 -0.45 9.08 12.80
N CYS A 320 0.73 8.74 12.29
CA CYS A 320 0.90 8.40 10.88
C CYS A 320 0.10 7.15 10.50
N LEU A 321 0.10 6.11 11.33
CA LEU A 321 -0.72 4.92 11.13
C LEU A 321 -2.22 5.25 11.16
N ARG A 322 -2.67 6.09 12.11
CA ARG A 322 -4.05 6.58 12.16
C ARG A 322 -4.44 7.27 10.85
N LEU A 323 -3.60 8.16 10.32
CA LEU A 323 -3.81 8.83 9.04
C LEU A 323 -3.73 7.89 7.81
N MET A 324 -3.30 6.65 8.01
CA MET A 324 -3.37 5.58 7.01
C MET A 324 -4.55 4.63 7.25
N GLY A 325 -5.41 4.92 8.23
CA GLY A 325 -6.58 4.13 8.55
C GLY A 325 -6.33 2.92 9.46
N PHE A 326 -5.12 2.82 10.05
CA PHE A 326 -4.81 1.79 11.05
C PHE A 326 -5.11 2.31 12.44
N GLY A 327 -6.00 1.64 13.16
CA GLY A 327 -6.33 1.96 14.54
C GLY A 327 -5.19 1.63 15.53
N ASP A 328 -5.39 1.99 16.79
CA ASP A 328 -4.36 1.80 17.82
C ASP A 328 -4.16 0.34 18.22
N GLU A 329 -5.08 -0.54 17.84
CA GLU A 329 -4.97 -1.99 17.94
C GLU A 329 -3.96 -2.60 16.95
N PHE A 330 -3.51 -1.82 15.93
CA PHE A 330 -2.43 -2.25 15.04
C PHE A 330 -1.12 -2.35 15.83
N ILE A 331 -0.55 -3.56 15.88
CA ILE A 331 0.63 -3.89 16.68
C ILE A 331 1.89 -3.35 16.01
N GLN A 332 2.66 -2.53 16.73
CA GLN A 332 3.91 -1.95 16.30
C GLN A 332 5.09 -2.76 16.86
N VAL A 333 5.82 -3.47 16.00
CA VAL A 333 6.92 -4.38 16.39
C VAL A 333 8.29 -3.97 15.82
N VAL A 334 8.35 -2.82 15.16
CA VAL A 334 9.57 -2.31 14.53
C VAL A 334 9.89 -0.89 15.02
N SER A 335 11.06 -0.37 14.70
CA SER A 335 11.48 0.97 15.12
C SER A 335 10.62 2.09 14.49
N ASP A 336 10.60 3.27 15.12
CA ASP A 336 9.91 4.46 14.60
C ASP A 336 10.28 4.76 13.15
N THR A 337 11.56 4.64 12.78
CA THR A 337 12.05 4.87 11.40
C THR A 337 11.37 3.92 10.43
N GLN A 338 11.25 2.65 10.80
CA GLN A 338 10.56 1.65 9.98
C GLN A 338 9.05 1.91 9.93
N LEU A 339 8.43 2.30 11.03
CA LEU A 339 7.01 2.63 11.06
C LEU A 339 6.68 3.84 10.18
N TYR A 340 7.49 4.90 10.19
CA TYR A 340 7.34 6.02 9.26
C TYR A 340 7.45 5.57 7.80
N HIS A 341 8.43 4.73 7.51
CA HIS A 341 8.65 4.19 6.18
C HIS A 341 7.45 3.36 5.71
N GLN A 342 6.98 2.45 6.55
CA GLN A 342 5.83 1.59 6.28
C GLN A 342 4.53 2.41 6.11
N ALA A 343 4.27 3.38 6.98
CA ALA A 343 3.10 4.26 6.86
C ALA A 343 3.13 5.08 5.56
N GLY A 344 4.29 5.63 5.19
CA GLY A 344 4.44 6.42 3.96
C GLY A 344 4.22 5.60 2.67
N ASN A 345 4.65 4.34 2.67
CA ASN A 345 4.47 3.43 1.54
C ASN A 345 3.08 2.78 1.49
N SER A 346 2.33 2.79 2.59
CA SER A 346 1.03 2.13 2.67
C SER A 346 -0.05 2.82 1.84
N ILE A 347 -1.10 2.08 1.53
CA ILE A 347 -2.38 2.59 1.01
C ILE A 347 -3.25 2.96 2.21
N VAL A 348 -4.11 3.97 2.07
CA VAL A 348 -5.07 4.32 3.13
C VAL A 348 -6.19 3.26 3.16
N SER A 349 -6.34 2.56 4.29
CA SER A 349 -7.30 1.45 4.43
C SER A 349 -8.75 1.90 4.23
N ASP A 350 -9.08 3.14 4.59
CA ASP A 350 -10.45 3.69 4.44
C ASP A 350 -10.90 3.78 2.99
N VAL A 351 -9.98 3.92 2.03
CA VAL A 351 -10.32 3.82 0.60
C VAL A 351 -10.83 2.41 0.28
N PHE A 352 -10.19 1.37 0.83
CA PHE A 352 -10.66 -0.01 0.65
C PHE A 352 -11.96 -0.30 1.40
N ILE A 353 -12.18 0.32 2.57
CA ILE A 353 -13.44 0.20 3.34
C ILE A 353 -14.63 0.66 2.49
N HIS A 354 -14.45 1.67 1.66
CA HIS A 354 -15.49 2.14 0.76
C HIS A 354 -15.51 1.41 -0.59
N LEU A 355 -14.35 0.95 -1.08
CA LEU A 355 -14.24 0.30 -2.38
C LEU A 355 -14.71 -1.17 -2.34
N PHE A 356 -14.28 -1.94 -1.34
CA PHE A 356 -14.58 -3.36 -1.26
C PHE A 356 -16.08 -3.67 -1.21
N PRO A 357 -16.93 -2.98 -0.43
CA PRO A 357 -18.37 -3.20 -0.46
C PRO A 357 -18.97 -3.05 -1.86
N LYS A 358 -18.47 -2.11 -2.68
CA LYS A 358 -18.92 -1.91 -4.06
C LYS A 358 -18.56 -3.07 -4.98
N ILE A 359 -17.43 -3.71 -4.75
CA ILE A 359 -17.05 -4.94 -5.44
C ILE A 359 -17.94 -6.10 -4.97
N ASN A 360 -18.18 -6.23 -3.67
CA ASN A 360 -18.97 -7.31 -3.10
C ASN A 360 -20.47 -7.21 -3.50
N GLU A 361 -21.01 -5.98 -3.64
CA GLU A 361 -22.39 -5.71 -4.11
C GLU A 361 -22.65 -6.28 -5.52
N THR A 362 -21.63 -6.47 -6.35
CA THR A 362 -21.79 -7.10 -7.68
C THR A 362 -22.14 -8.58 -7.62
N GLY A 363 -22.00 -9.24 -6.48
CA GLY A 363 -22.23 -10.68 -6.30
C GLY A 363 -21.07 -11.58 -6.75
N VAL A 364 -19.91 -11.02 -7.11
CA VAL A 364 -18.76 -11.77 -7.67
C VAL A 364 -18.20 -12.86 -6.72
N PHE A 365 -18.42 -12.73 -5.42
CA PHE A 365 -17.96 -13.69 -4.40
C PHE A 365 -19.05 -14.65 -3.88
N GLN A 366 -20.25 -14.59 -4.45
CA GLN A 366 -21.39 -15.46 -4.09
C GLN A 366 -21.30 -16.82 -4.75
#